data_82c217c29e1f51729f817846fe153c6e
#
_entry.id   82c217c29e1f51729f817846fe153c6e
#
_cell.length_a   1.000
_cell.length_b   1.000
_cell.length_c   1.000
_cell.angle_alpha   90.00
_cell.angle_beta   90.00
_cell.angle_gamma   90.00
#
_symmetry.space_group_name_H-M   'P 1'
#
loop_
_entity.id
_entity.type
_entity.pdbx_description
1 polymer ?
#
loop_
_entity_poly.entity_id
_entity_poly.type
_entity_poly.pdbx_seq_one_letter_code
_entity_poly.pdbx_strand_id
1 'polypeptide(L)'
;MSDLLIEYGSAYQLNILLFNTTQHTITGWPAGKPNADDSNRPERASPFPKRSLILSPEPLDDVNCLGGTISRLKQHGNDVTIAYQTSGNLAVPDTEVQSAIELILDLNAAKEYAQKIENQLTEKGQYGEDTPEIRSVKGLIRRSEARSSSRTLGMDTKNIHFLDLPFYESGRYRRFHSTETDITKMCQLLNHVQPHQIFATGYGHDPLSVAAICFELLKIALERCAHSDWIQSCNIWLYKGPAEEWVAHEIDMAVPLSPDELETKIQGIYQHQSQRSQSPSRQNNKSHNSWDLTRDINRNTADIYDKLGLADYEAIECFKRYKK
;
A
#
# COMPACT_ATOMS: atom_id res chain seq x y z
N MET A 1 14.97 -17.06 29.67
CA MET A 1 14.97 -18.49 29.24
C MET A 1 14.23 -19.37 30.24
N SER A 2 14.53 -19.32 31.57
CA SER A 2 13.84 -20.13 32.59
C SER A 2 12.33 -19.93 32.63
N ASP A 3 11.85 -18.71 32.53
CA ASP A 3 10.42 -18.38 32.62
C ASP A 3 9.61 -18.93 31.44
N LEU A 4 10.20 -18.87 30.22
CA LEU A 4 9.61 -19.49 29.03
C LEU A 4 9.51 -21.01 29.14
N LEU A 5 10.53 -21.66 29.73
CA LEU A 5 10.52 -23.12 29.92
C LEU A 5 9.53 -23.56 31.00
N ILE A 6 9.25 -22.67 31.98
CA ILE A 6 8.21 -22.93 33.00
C ILE A 6 6.82 -22.86 32.36
N GLU A 7 6.59 -21.89 31.49
CA GLU A 7 5.28 -21.66 30.87
C GLU A 7 5.00 -22.64 29.72
N TYR A 8 6.00 -22.92 28.86
CA TYR A 8 5.82 -23.70 27.63
C TYR A 8 6.44 -25.10 27.65
N GLY A 9 7.03 -25.50 28.77
CA GLY A 9 7.65 -26.83 28.93
C GLY A 9 9.09 -26.87 28.39
N SER A 10 9.46 -27.97 27.69
CA SER A 10 10.83 -28.11 27.18
C SER A 10 11.11 -27.19 26.00
N ALA A 11 12.39 -26.86 25.77
CA ALA A 11 12.82 -26.10 24.58
C ALA A 11 12.33 -26.74 23.26
N TYR A 12 12.25 -28.05 23.22
CA TYR A 12 11.71 -28.80 22.07
C TYR A 12 10.22 -28.52 21.85
N GLN A 13 9.40 -28.51 22.89
CA GLN A 13 7.98 -28.21 22.81
C GLN A 13 7.75 -26.75 22.38
N LEU A 14 8.54 -25.82 22.94
CA LEU A 14 8.48 -24.41 22.53
C LEU A 14 8.86 -24.22 21.05
N ASN A 15 9.91 -24.90 20.56
CA ASN A 15 10.30 -24.85 19.17
C ASN A 15 9.20 -25.39 18.24
N ILE A 16 8.55 -26.50 18.59
CA ILE A 16 7.42 -27.05 17.80
C ILE A 16 6.27 -26.05 17.77
N LEU A 17 5.93 -25.44 18.90
CA LEU A 17 4.85 -24.45 18.98
C LEU A 17 5.17 -23.25 18.08
N LEU A 18 6.37 -22.69 18.17
CA LEU A 18 6.80 -21.56 17.36
C LEU A 18 6.79 -21.90 15.87
N PHE A 19 7.37 -23.06 15.50
CA PHE A 19 7.39 -23.53 14.12
C PHE A 19 5.96 -23.65 13.56
N ASN A 20 5.07 -24.36 14.26
CA ASN A 20 3.69 -24.56 13.80
C ASN A 20 2.94 -23.23 13.70
N THR A 21 3.08 -22.34 14.68
CA THR A 21 2.42 -21.03 14.66
C THR A 21 2.88 -20.21 13.46
N THR A 22 4.19 -20.15 13.23
CA THR A 22 4.74 -19.39 12.10
C THR A 22 4.38 -20.02 10.75
N GLN A 23 4.44 -21.37 10.64
CA GLN A 23 4.06 -22.08 9.42
C GLN A 23 2.59 -21.83 9.02
N HIS A 24 1.69 -21.73 10.00
CA HIS A 24 0.27 -21.46 9.73
C HIS A 24 0.00 -20.05 9.17
N THR A 25 0.94 -19.12 9.28
CA THR A 25 0.80 -17.80 8.67
C THR A 25 1.07 -17.79 7.18
N ILE A 26 1.85 -18.78 6.68
CA ILE A 26 2.30 -18.81 5.29
C ILE A 26 1.17 -19.24 4.36
N THR A 27 0.92 -18.42 3.34
CA THR A 27 -0.04 -18.76 2.28
C THR A 27 0.43 -18.32 0.90
N GLY A 28 0.26 -19.21 -0.08
CA GLY A 28 0.36 -18.86 -1.50
C GLY A 28 -0.95 -18.31 -2.07
N TRP A 29 -2.03 -18.28 -1.27
CA TRP A 29 -3.38 -17.90 -1.69
C TRP A 29 -3.97 -16.80 -0.79
N PRO A 30 -3.55 -15.53 -0.93
CA PRO A 30 -3.92 -14.46 0.01
C PRO A 30 -5.43 -14.13 0.02
N ALA A 31 -6.22 -14.69 -0.89
CA ALA A 31 -7.68 -14.63 -0.87
C ALA A 31 -8.34 -15.99 -0.59
N GLY A 32 -7.57 -16.97 -0.13
CA GLY A 32 -8.03 -18.35 0.07
C GLY A 32 -8.12 -19.14 -1.24
N LYS A 33 -7.86 -20.44 -1.14
CA LYS A 33 -7.96 -21.39 -2.26
C LYS A 33 -9.38 -21.94 -2.34
N PRO A 34 -10.01 -21.92 -3.54
CA PRO A 34 -11.36 -22.47 -3.69
C PRO A 34 -11.45 -23.93 -3.19
N ASN A 35 -12.53 -24.22 -2.49
CA ASN A 35 -12.83 -25.58 -1.97
C ASN A 35 -11.77 -26.19 -1.04
N ALA A 36 -10.88 -25.39 -0.46
CA ALA A 36 -9.94 -25.84 0.54
C ALA A 36 -10.58 -25.83 1.94
N ASP A 37 -10.06 -26.66 2.83
CA ASP A 37 -10.33 -26.55 4.27
C ASP A 37 -9.68 -25.25 4.78
N ASP A 38 -10.49 -24.33 5.29
CA ASP A 38 -10.07 -23.03 5.81
C ASP A 38 -10.15 -22.92 7.33
N SER A 39 -10.42 -24.03 8.03
CA SER A 39 -10.66 -24.06 9.47
C SER A 39 -9.49 -23.51 10.29
N ASN A 40 -8.26 -23.70 9.82
CA ASN A 40 -7.01 -23.29 10.47
C ASN A 40 -6.18 -22.27 9.65
N ARG A 41 -6.80 -21.60 8.67
CA ARG A 41 -6.10 -20.63 7.81
C ARG A 41 -6.51 -19.20 8.13
N PRO A 42 -5.58 -18.23 8.06
CA PRO A 42 -5.91 -16.82 8.26
C PRO A 42 -6.83 -16.31 7.15
N GLU A 43 -6.60 -16.77 5.90
CA GLU A 43 -7.45 -16.53 4.74
C GLU A 43 -8.55 -17.58 4.63
N ARG A 44 -9.77 -17.19 4.33
CA ARG A 44 -10.90 -18.09 4.15
C ARG A 44 -11.07 -18.49 2.69
N ALA A 45 -11.40 -19.77 2.43
CA ALA A 45 -11.68 -20.26 1.07
C ALA A 45 -12.92 -19.61 0.46
N SER A 46 -13.94 -19.37 1.27
CA SER A 46 -15.21 -18.78 0.84
C SER A 46 -15.39 -17.35 1.36
N PRO A 47 -16.05 -16.45 0.59
CA PRO A 47 -16.50 -16.64 -0.80
C PRO A 47 -15.33 -16.65 -1.79
N PHE A 48 -15.52 -17.25 -2.98
CA PHE A 48 -14.55 -17.20 -4.08
C PHE A 48 -15.29 -16.97 -5.41
N PRO A 49 -14.81 -16.07 -6.32
CA PRO A 49 -13.69 -15.14 -6.13
C PRO A 49 -14.00 -14.06 -5.08
N LYS A 50 -12.96 -13.51 -4.44
CA LYS A 50 -13.12 -12.42 -3.49
C LYS A 50 -13.05 -11.05 -4.17
N ARG A 51 -13.85 -10.12 -3.66
CA ARG A 51 -13.64 -8.70 -3.89
C ARG A 51 -12.62 -8.21 -2.87
N SER A 52 -11.42 -7.86 -3.36
CA SER A 52 -10.28 -7.40 -2.56
C SER A 52 -10.08 -5.91 -2.80
N LEU A 53 -10.24 -5.10 -1.76
CA LEU A 53 -10.00 -3.67 -1.81
C LEU A 53 -8.62 -3.35 -1.23
N ILE A 54 -7.78 -2.71 -2.04
CA ILE A 54 -6.47 -2.20 -1.63
C ILE A 54 -6.62 -0.71 -1.38
N LEU A 55 -6.40 -0.27 -0.15
CA LEU A 55 -6.38 1.14 0.22
C LEU A 55 -4.94 1.60 0.33
N SER A 56 -4.54 2.50 -0.53
CA SER A 56 -3.20 3.11 -0.57
C SER A 56 -3.30 4.57 -0.10
N PRO A 57 -2.62 4.99 0.98
CA PRO A 57 -2.60 6.38 1.41
C PRO A 57 -2.15 7.31 0.30
N GLU A 58 -1.05 7.00 -0.35
CA GLU A 58 -0.53 7.73 -1.51
C GLU A 58 -0.21 6.75 -2.65
N PRO A 59 -0.21 7.21 -3.92
CA PRO A 59 0.31 6.40 -5.03
C PRO A 59 1.76 5.95 -4.74
N LEU A 60 2.08 4.68 -4.95
CA LEU A 60 3.32 3.97 -4.63
C LEU A 60 3.26 3.10 -3.37
N ASP A 61 2.49 3.44 -2.33
CA ASP A 61 2.43 2.65 -1.10
C ASP A 61 1.91 1.23 -1.37
N ASP A 62 0.92 1.10 -2.24
CA ASP A 62 0.35 -0.19 -2.67
C ASP A 62 1.42 -1.12 -3.27
N VAL A 63 2.16 -0.65 -4.26
CA VAL A 63 3.16 -1.49 -4.92
C VAL A 63 4.37 -1.75 -4.03
N ASN A 64 4.80 -0.77 -3.23
CA ASN A 64 5.91 -0.95 -2.28
C ASN A 64 5.59 -2.01 -1.21
N CYS A 65 4.37 -2.00 -0.68
CA CYS A 65 4.04 -2.82 0.48
C CYS A 65 3.45 -4.19 0.11
N LEU A 66 2.69 -4.27 -1.01
CA LEU A 66 1.96 -5.49 -1.36
C LEU A 66 1.84 -5.73 -2.89
N GLY A 67 2.79 -5.24 -3.69
CA GLY A 67 2.76 -5.37 -5.15
C GLY A 67 2.72 -6.83 -5.63
N GLY A 68 3.47 -7.71 -4.99
CA GLY A 68 3.45 -9.15 -5.29
C GLY A 68 2.10 -9.79 -4.93
N THR A 69 1.55 -9.45 -3.77
CA THR A 69 0.22 -9.90 -3.35
C THR A 69 -0.88 -9.42 -4.30
N ILE A 70 -0.85 -8.15 -4.76
CA ILE A 70 -1.80 -7.62 -5.74
C ILE A 70 -1.76 -8.44 -7.03
N SER A 71 -0.56 -8.66 -7.59
CA SER A 71 -0.37 -9.46 -8.81
C SER A 71 -0.93 -10.86 -8.65
N ARG A 72 -0.62 -11.52 -7.52
CA ARG A 72 -1.09 -12.88 -7.22
C ARG A 72 -2.61 -12.95 -7.02
N LEU A 73 -3.22 -12.00 -6.32
CA LEU A 73 -4.68 -11.91 -6.20
C LEU A 73 -5.35 -11.86 -7.57
N LYS A 74 -4.79 -11.06 -8.48
CA LYS A 74 -5.29 -10.94 -9.85
C LYS A 74 -5.12 -12.22 -10.66
N GLN A 75 -3.93 -12.83 -10.59
CA GLN A 75 -3.63 -14.11 -11.26
C GLN A 75 -4.56 -15.24 -10.80
N HIS A 76 -4.97 -15.24 -9.53
CA HIS A 76 -5.91 -16.20 -8.97
C HIS A 76 -7.39 -15.89 -9.32
N GLY A 77 -7.66 -14.89 -10.14
CA GLY A 77 -9.02 -14.58 -10.61
C GLY A 77 -9.88 -13.82 -9.62
N ASN A 78 -9.30 -13.21 -8.59
CA ASN A 78 -10.06 -12.36 -7.69
C ASN A 78 -10.40 -11.00 -8.32
N ASP A 79 -11.46 -10.38 -7.83
CA ASP A 79 -11.84 -9.03 -8.20
C ASP A 79 -11.07 -8.03 -7.31
N VAL A 80 -10.05 -7.40 -7.89
CA VAL A 80 -9.15 -6.51 -7.16
C VAL A 80 -9.42 -5.08 -7.54
N THR A 81 -9.67 -4.24 -6.54
CA THR A 81 -9.85 -2.80 -6.65
C THR A 81 -8.75 -2.09 -5.87
N ILE A 82 -8.09 -1.12 -6.47
CA ILE A 82 -7.11 -0.25 -5.81
C ILE A 82 -7.74 1.14 -5.64
N ALA A 83 -7.67 1.70 -4.44
CA ALA A 83 -8.13 3.05 -4.17
C ALA A 83 -7.03 3.87 -3.49
N TYR A 84 -6.55 4.89 -4.20
CA TYR A 84 -5.62 5.87 -3.69
C TYR A 84 -6.39 6.93 -2.91
N GLN A 85 -6.06 7.06 -1.62
CA GLN A 85 -6.80 7.92 -0.70
C GLN A 85 -6.45 9.40 -0.91
N THR A 86 -5.19 9.70 -1.21
CA THR A 86 -4.71 11.06 -1.52
C THR A 86 -4.00 11.08 -2.86
N SER A 87 -3.79 12.27 -3.40
CA SER A 87 -3.10 12.45 -4.69
C SER A 87 -1.59 12.24 -4.61
N GLY A 88 -0.97 12.37 -3.43
CA GLY A 88 0.49 12.35 -3.28
C GLY A 88 1.20 13.54 -3.96
N ASN A 89 0.48 14.62 -4.27
CA ASN A 89 0.99 15.76 -5.02
C ASN A 89 2.15 16.48 -4.32
N LEU A 90 2.18 16.50 -2.99
CA LEU A 90 3.21 17.17 -2.19
C LEU A 90 4.60 16.58 -2.38
N ALA A 91 4.67 15.33 -2.84
CA ALA A 91 5.91 14.60 -3.06
C ALA A 91 6.49 14.77 -4.48
N VAL A 92 5.85 15.53 -5.37
CA VAL A 92 6.29 15.71 -6.75
C VAL A 92 7.20 16.96 -6.88
N PRO A 93 8.44 16.80 -7.36
CA PRO A 93 9.33 17.93 -7.64
C PRO A 93 8.78 18.84 -8.75
N ASP A 94 9.12 20.12 -8.70
CA ASP A 94 8.71 21.09 -9.74
C ASP A 94 9.34 20.76 -11.11
N THR A 95 10.50 20.11 -11.14
CA THR A 95 11.15 19.64 -12.38
C THR A 95 10.28 18.65 -13.17
N GLU A 96 9.52 17.80 -12.47
CA GLU A 96 8.60 16.89 -13.13
C GLU A 96 7.40 17.64 -13.75
N VAL A 97 6.95 18.72 -13.08
CA VAL A 97 5.93 19.59 -13.65
C VAL A 97 6.45 20.31 -14.89
N GLN A 98 7.68 20.81 -14.86
CA GLN A 98 8.32 21.44 -16.02
C GLN A 98 8.39 20.47 -17.22
N SER A 99 8.89 19.25 -17.00
CA SER A 99 8.95 18.23 -18.06
C SER A 99 7.57 17.88 -18.64
N ALA A 100 6.55 17.80 -17.78
CA ALA A 100 5.19 17.55 -18.24
C ALA A 100 4.62 18.70 -19.07
N ILE A 101 4.93 19.94 -18.70
CA ILE A 101 4.49 21.14 -19.44
C ILE A 101 5.20 21.24 -20.79
N GLU A 102 6.51 20.99 -20.84
CA GLU A 102 7.27 20.98 -22.09
C GLU A 102 6.66 20.00 -23.10
N LEU A 103 6.32 18.78 -22.67
CA LEU A 103 5.64 17.81 -23.50
C LEU A 103 4.28 18.31 -24.03
N ILE A 104 3.48 18.97 -23.17
CA ILE A 104 2.17 19.54 -23.56
C ILE A 104 2.36 20.65 -24.59
N LEU A 105 3.36 21.49 -24.42
CA LEU A 105 3.69 22.59 -25.34
C LEU A 105 4.16 22.05 -26.71
N ASP A 106 5.02 21.04 -26.72
CA ASP A 106 5.51 20.39 -27.93
C ASP A 106 4.38 19.71 -28.73
N LEU A 107 3.43 19.11 -28.02
CA LEU A 107 2.22 18.55 -28.64
C LEU A 107 1.20 19.61 -29.07
N ASN A 108 1.48 20.88 -28.79
CA ASN A 108 0.59 22.01 -29.06
C ASN A 108 -0.83 21.84 -28.45
N ALA A 109 -0.91 21.08 -27.38
CA ALA A 109 -2.13 20.78 -26.66
C ALA A 109 -2.24 21.69 -25.42
N ALA A 110 -3.44 22.21 -25.15
CA ALA A 110 -3.71 23.03 -23.95
C ALA A 110 -2.67 24.14 -23.67
N LYS A 111 -2.16 24.79 -24.72
CA LYS A 111 -1.03 25.73 -24.69
C LYS A 111 -1.20 26.86 -23.66
N GLU A 112 -2.40 27.42 -23.59
CA GLU A 112 -2.70 28.51 -22.64
C GLU A 112 -2.59 28.07 -21.19
N TYR A 113 -3.06 26.85 -20.91
CA TYR A 113 -2.95 26.26 -19.58
C TYR A 113 -1.49 25.97 -19.22
N ALA A 114 -0.74 25.39 -20.13
CA ALA A 114 0.68 25.09 -19.93
C ALA A 114 1.49 26.37 -19.65
N GLN A 115 1.25 27.43 -20.44
CA GLN A 115 1.89 28.74 -20.25
C GLN A 115 1.54 29.37 -18.89
N LYS A 116 0.29 29.21 -18.43
CA LYS A 116 -0.14 29.68 -17.10
C LYS A 116 0.66 28.98 -15.99
N ILE A 117 0.82 27.65 -16.07
CA ILE A 117 1.58 26.89 -15.08
C ILE A 117 3.06 27.28 -15.08
N GLU A 118 3.66 27.45 -16.26
CA GLU A 118 5.06 27.88 -16.40
C GLU A 118 5.30 29.22 -15.72
N ASN A 119 4.40 30.19 -15.93
CA ASN A 119 4.46 31.48 -15.27
C ASN A 119 4.33 31.35 -13.76
N GLN A 120 3.39 30.55 -13.27
CA GLN A 120 3.19 30.29 -11.85
C GLN A 120 4.41 29.61 -11.19
N LEU A 121 5.08 28.68 -11.87
CA LEU A 121 6.33 28.07 -11.39
C LEU A 121 7.45 29.11 -11.27
N THR A 122 7.54 30.00 -12.26
CA THR A 122 8.54 31.08 -12.27
C THR A 122 8.29 32.07 -11.13
N GLU A 123 7.05 32.48 -10.94
CA GLU A 123 6.64 33.44 -9.88
C GLU A 123 6.82 32.85 -8.48
N LYS A 124 6.49 31.57 -8.32
CA LYS A 124 6.64 30.83 -7.06
C LYS A 124 8.10 30.75 -6.62
N GLY A 125 9.03 30.55 -7.56
CA GLY A 125 10.43 30.26 -7.27
C GLY A 125 10.62 28.94 -6.49
N GLN A 126 11.81 28.77 -5.94
CA GLN A 126 12.20 27.50 -5.28
C GLN A 126 11.48 27.23 -3.95
N TYR A 127 11.05 28.25 -3.23
CA TYR A 127 10.52 28.14 -1.87
C TYR A 127 9.07 28.57 -1.71
N GLY A 128 8.42 28.97 -2.80
CA GLY A 128 7.03 29.40 -2.79
C GLY A 128 6.06 28.23 -2.70
N GLU A 129 4.83 28.52 -2.31
CA GLU A 129 3.76 27.51 -2.23
C GLU A 129 3.23 27.15 -3.63
N ASP A 130 2.86 25.88 -3.79
CA ASP A 130 2.19 25.42 -5.00
C ASP A 130 0.80 26.03 -5.12
N THR A 131 0.51 26.60 -6.29
CA THR A 131 -0.86 27.00 -6.61
C THR A 131 -1.77 25.79 -6.75
N PRO A 132 -3.10 25.94 -6.70
CA PRO A 132 -4.01 24.83 -6.94
C PRO A 132 -3.77 24.14 -8.29
N GLU A 133 -3.42 24.91 -9.33
CA GLU A 133 -3.13 24.40 -10.66
C GLU A 133 -1.84 23.55 -10.68
N ILE A 134 -0.76 24.03 -10.06
CA ILE A 134 0.49 23.25 -9.92
C ILE A 134 0.21 21.96 -9.17
N ARG A 135 -0.53 22.00 -8.06
CA ARG A 135 -0.92 20.79 -7.31
C ARG A 135 -1.73 19.83 -8.17
N SER A 136 -2.64 20.35 -8.99
CA SER A 136 -3.42 19.55 -9.92
C SER A 136 -2.53 18.79 -10.91
N VAL A 137 -1.55 19.47 -11.53
CA VAL A 137 -0.60 18.82 -12.45
C VAL A 137 0.23 17.77 -11.72
N LYS A 138 0.74 18.08 -10.54
CA LYS A 138 1.46 17.11 -9.69
C LYS A 138 0.62 15.87 -9.38
N GLY A 139 -0.65 16.07 -9.05
CA GLY A 139 -1.60 14.97 -8.84
C GLY A 139 -1.84 14.12 -10.10
N LEU A 140 -1.92 14.75 -11.27
CA LEU A 140 -2.07 14.04 -12.56
C LEU A 140 -0.83 13.21 -12.90
N ILE A 141 0.38 13.70 -12.60
CA ILE A 141 1.62 12.93 -12.74
C ILE A 141 1.54 11.66 -11.89
N ARG A 142 1.23 11.79 -10.60
CA ARG A 142 1.08 10.65 -9.68
C ARG A 142 0.02 9.64 -10.14
N ARG A 143 -1.11 10.11 -10.66
CA ARG A 143 -2.15 9.25 -11.22
C ARG A 143 -1.70 8.48 -12.45
N SER A 144 -0.92 9.13 -13.32
CA SER A 144 -0.35 8.48 -14.51
C SER A 144 0.60 7.36 -14.11
N GLU A 145 1.49 7.63 -13.17
CA GLU A 145 2.44 6.66 -12.60
C GLU A 145 1.72 5.49 -11.95
N ALA A 146 0.72 5.76 -11.10
CA ALA A 146 -0.09 4.74 -10.44
C ALA A 146 -0.81 3.81 -11.44
N ARG A 147 -1.37 4.37 -12.51
CA ARG A 147 -1.97 3.55 -13.59
C ARG A 147 -0.94 2.71 -14.33
N SER A 148 0.27 3.23 -14.55
CA SER A 148 1.36 2.47 -15.18
C SER A 148 1.84 1.34 -14.29
N SER A 149 2.05 1.61 -13.00
CA SER A 149 2.39 0.63 -11.99
C SER A 149 1.35 -0.49 -11.90
N SER A 150 0.07 -0.12 -11.78
CA SER A 150 -1.03 -1.08 -11.71
C SER A 150 -1.11 -1.98 -12.96
N ARG A 151 -0.89 -1.43 -14.17
CA ARG A 151 -0.81 -2.25 -15.40
C ARG A 151 0.34 -3.25 -15.36
N THR A 152 1.50 -2.86 -14.82
CA THR A 152 2.64 -3.77 -14.63
C THR A 152 2.28 -4.94 -13.72
N LEU A 153 1.44 -4.70 -12.69
CA LEU A 153 0.92 -5.73 -11.80
C LEU A 153 -0.26 -6.55 -12.40
N GLY A 154 -0.62 -6.33 -13.66
CA GLY A 154 -1.72 -7.04 -14.34
C GLY A 154 -3.12 -6.52 -14.03
N MET A 155 -3.23 -5.31 -13.45
CA MET A 155 -4.51 -4.69 -13.12
C MET A 155 -5.16 -4.01 -14.32
N ASP A 156 -6.49 -4.05 -14.38
CA ASP A 156 -7.27 -3.22 -15.29
C ASP A 156 -7.48 -1.83 -14.68
N THR A 157 -7.21 -0.78 -15.46
CA THR A 157 -7.32 0.61 -15.02
C THR A 157 -8.74 1.03 -14.61
N LYS A 158 -9.77 0.31 -15.02
CA LYS A 158 -11.17 0.57 -14.59
C LYS A 158 -11.39 0.29 -13.10
N ASN A 159 -10.56 -0.55 -12.50
CA ASN A 159 -10.64 -0.93 -11.09
C ASN A 159 -9.72 -0.06 -10.21
N ILE A 160 -9.29 1.11 -10.70
CA ILE A 160 -8.43 2.05 -9.99
C ILE A 160 -9.23 3.31 -9.67
N HIS A 161 -9.34 3.63 -8.39
CA HIS A 161 -10.06 4.80 -7.89
C HIS A 161 -9.09 5.81 -7.27
N PHE A 162 -9.34 7.09 -7.50
CA PHE A 162 -8.62 8.20 -6.88
C PHE A 162 -9.64 9.00 -6.07
N LEU A 163 -9.50 8.95 -4.73
CA LEU A 163 -10.49 9.56 -3.84
C LEU A 163 -10.25 11.06 -3.67
N ASP A 164 -9.00 11.49 -3.76
CA ASP A 164 -8.60 12.88 -3.52
C ASP A 164 -9.25 13.40 -2.24
N LEU A 165 -8.91 12.78 -1.12
CA LEU A 165 -9.52 13.14 0.16
C LEU A 165 -9.21 14.58 0.54
N PRO A 166 -10.23 15.41 0.81
CA PRO A 166 -10.10 16.84 1.06
C PRO A 166 -9.11 17.22 2.16
N PHE A 167 -8.93 16.36 3.16
CA PHE A 167 -7.98 16.65 4.25
C PHE A 167 -6.56 16.88 3.73
N TYR A 168 -6.15 16.14 2.68
CA TYR A 168 -4.83 16.24 2.07
C TYR A 168 -4.79 17.35 1.01
N GLU A 169 -5.84 17.43 0.17
CA GLU A 169 -5.88 18.36 -0.96
C GLU A 169 -6.01 19.83 -0.53
N SER A 170 -6.35 20.11 0.74
CA SER A 170 -6.54 21.48 1.26
C SER A 170 -5.25 22.29 1.41
N GLY A 171 -4.05 21.68 1.28
CA GLY A 171 -2.78 22.38 1.16
C GLY A 171 -1.73 22.11 2.23
N ARG A 172 -0.48 22.41 1.89
CA ARG A 172 0.79 21.99 2.52
C ARG A 172 1.03 22.47 3.97
N TYR A 173 0.43 23.57 4.38
CA TYR A 173 0.76 24.24 5.65
C TYR A 173 -0.30 24.13 6.71
N ARG A 174 -1.42 23.48 6.43
CA ARG A 174 -2.44 23.18 7.43
C ARG A 174 -2.15 21.79 8.02
N ARG A 175 -2.33 21.66 9.34
CA ARG A 175 -2.41 20.33 9.94
C ARG A 175 -3.53 19.58 9.23
N PHE A 176 -3.23 18.40 8.77
CA PHE A 176 -4.22 17.53 8.16
C PHE A 176 -5.31 17.22 9.18
N HIS A 177 -6.52 17.65 8.90
CA HIS A 177 -7.70 17.33 9.70
C HIS A 177 -8.71 16.65 8.80
N SER A 178 -9.10 15.44 9.20
CA SER A 178 -10.19 14.74 8.52
C SER A 178 -11.51 15.49 8.68
N THR A 179 -12.30 15.49 7.65
CA THR A 179 -13.60 16.14 7.56
C THR A 179 -14.71 15.12 7.34
N GLU A 180 -15.95 15.56 7.54
CA GLU A 180 -17.12 14.74 7.22
C GLU A 180 -17.18 14.30 5.73
N THR A 181 -16.65 15.14 4.85
CA THR A 181 -16.56 14.82 3.42
C THR A 181 -15.61 13.66 3.14
N ASP A 182 -14.47 13.60 3.87
CA ASP A 182 -13.52 12.49 3.75
C ASP A 182 -14.16 11.17 4.15
N ILE A 183 -14.87 11.17 5.27
CA ILE A 183 -15.57 9.99 5.79
C ILE A 183 -16.66 9.54 4.82
N THR A 184 -17.44 10.49 4.28
CA THR A 184 -18.50 10.20 3.31
C THR A 184 -17.94 9.55 2.05
N LYS A 185 -16.84 10.05 1.49
CA LYS A 185 -16.15 9.44 0.33
C LYS A 185 -15.69 8.02 0.63
N MET A 186 -15.10 7.78 1.81
CA MET A 186 -14.71 6.43 2.23
C MET A 186 -15.91 5.48 2.34
N CYS A 187 -17.00 5.90 2.97
CA CYS A 187 -18.22 5.09 3.07
C CYS A 187 -18.82 4.79 1.68
N GLN A 188 -18.81 5.75 0.77
CA GLN A 188 -19.28 5.55 -0.62
C GLN A 188 -18.44 4.49 -1.33
N LEU A 189 -17.11 4.55 -1.23
CA LEU A 189 -16.23 3.53 -1.80
C LEU A 189 -16.51 2.14 -1.20
N LEU A 190 -16.57 2.03 0.12
CA LEU A 190 -16.78 0.77 0.81
C LEU A 190 -18.13 0.13 0.42
N ASN A 191 -19.19 0.91 0.38
CA ASN A 191 -20.51 0.43 -0.03
C ASN A 191 -20.61 0.12 -1.53
N HIS A 192 -19.82 0.78 -2.37
CA HIS A 192 -19.76 0.47 -3.80
C HIS A 192 -19.04 -0.85 -4.05
N VAL A 193 -17.88 -1.08 -3.41
CA VAL A 193 -17.07 -2.28 -3.60
C VAL A 193 -17.63 -3.47 -2.81
N GLN A 194 -18.16 -3.25 -1.62
CA GLN A 194 -18.60 -4.29 -0.68
C GLN A 194 -17.55 -5.40 -0.52
N PRO A 195 -16.33 -5.07 -0.04
CA PRO A 195 -15.19 -5.97 -0.09
C PRO A 195 -15.35 -7.17 0.85
N HIS A 196 -14.86 -8.34 0.42
CA HIS A 196 -14.70 -9.50 1.28
C HIS A 196 -13.40 -9.41 2.09
N GLN A 197 -12.43 -8.65 1.56
CA GLN A 197 -11.21 -8.31 2.28
C GLN A 197 -10.69 -6.93 1.90
N ILE A 198 -10.09 -6.26 2.87
CA ILE A 198 -9.47 -4.95 2.71
C ILE A 198 -8.00 -5.09 3.10
N PHE A 199 -7.10 -4.56 2.26
CA PHE A 199 -5.72 -4.34 2.63
C PHE A 199 -5.53 -2.84 2.86
N ALA A 200 -5.04 -2.47 4.04
CA ALA A 200 -4.87 -1.08 4.43
C ALA A 200 -3.56 -0.89 5.19
N THR A 201 -3.09 0.35 5.27
CA THR A 201 -1.91 0.65 6.07
C THR A 201 -2.17 0.45 7.55
N GLY A 202 -1.25 -0.26 8.23
CA GLY A 202 -1.17 -0.27 9.68
C GLY A 202 -0.09 0.71 10.09
N TYR A 203 -0.41 1.99 10.12
CA TYR A 203 0.54 3.09 10.27
C TYR A 203 1.65 2.85 11.31
N GLY A 204 2.80 3.49 11.09
CA GLY A 204 3.95 3.42 11.97
C GLY A 204 3.85 4.35 13.18
N HIS A 205 4.98 4.90 13.61
CA HIS A 205 5.09 5.64 14.87
C HIS A 205 4.52 7.06 14.86
N ASP A 206 4.32 7.67 13.68
CA ASP A 206 3.80 9.04 13.59
C ASP A 206 2.27 9.06 13.40
N PRO A 207 1.50 9.42 14.44
CA PRO A 207 0.05 9.49 14.38
C PRO A 207 -0.47 10.66 13.52
N LEU A 208 0.40 11.58 13.11
CA LEU A 208 0.06 12.73 12.26
C LEU A 208 0.43 12.49 10.79
N SER A 209 0.98 11.32 10.47
CA SER A 209 1.29 10.96 9.09
C SER A 209 0.02 10.81 8.26
N VAL A 210 0.15 10.99 6.94
CA VAL A 210 -0.95 10.76 5.98
C VAL A 210 -1.51 9.35 6.15
N ALA A 211 -0.63 8.36 6.30
CA ALA A 211 -1.01 6.95 6.50
C ALA A 211 -1.86 6.75 7.76
N ALA A 212 -1.48 7.39 8.88
CA ALA A 212 -2.24 7.32 10.13
C ALA A 212 -3.64 7.91 9.98
N ILE A 213 -3.76 9.08 9.35
CA ILE A 213 -5.05 9.73 9.11
C ILE A 213 -5.92 8.89 8.19
N CYS A 214 -5.34 8.32 7.13
CA CYS A 214 -6.04 7.41 6.22
C CYS A 214 -6.58 6.17 6.92
N PHE A 215 -5.83 5.61 7.86
CA PHE A 215 -6.27 4.47 8.67
C PHE A 215 -7.38 4.85 9.64
N GLU A 216 -7.27 6.01 10.32
CA GLU A 216 -8.35 6.51 11.20
C GLU A 216 -9.64 6.75 10.42
N LEU A 217 -9.56 7.33 9.21
CA LEU A 217 -10.72 7.49 8.33
C LEU A 217 -11.35 6.15 7.95
N LEU A 218 -10.54 5.12 7.68
CA LEU A 218 -11.04 3.77 7.43
C LEU A 218 -11.80 3.24 8.65
N LYS A 219 -11.27 3.38 9.87
CA LYS A 219 -11.94 2.90 11.10
C LYS A 219 -13.30 3.55 11.28
N ILE A 220 -13.36 4.88 11.17
CA ILE A 220 -14.62 5.63 11.27
C ILE A 220 -15.62 5.20 10.17
N ALA A 221 -15.15 5.01 8.94
CA ALA A 221 -16.01 4.56 7.85
C ALA A 221 -16.55 3.14 8.06
N LEU A 222 -15.73 2.23 8.61
CA LEU A 222 -16.15 0.87 8.97
C LEU A 222 -17.22 0.89 10.08
N GLU A 223 -17.06 1.73 11.10
CA GLU A 223 -18.06 1.91 12.16
C GLU A 223 -19.39 2.43 11.59
N ARG A 224 -19.35 3.39 10.67
CA ARG A 224 -20.58 3.90 10.00
C ARG A 224 -21.25 2.85 9.10
N CYS A 225 -20.46 1.99 8.50
CA CYS A 225 -20.97 0.90 7.66
C CYS A 225 -21.34 -0.36 8.47
N ALA A 226 -21.25 -0.36 9.80
CA ALA A 226 -21.42 -1.54 10.65
C ALA A 226 -22.72 -2.31 10.46
N HIS A 227 -23.78 -1.65 9.99
CA HIS A 227 -25.08 -2.27 9.70
C HIS A 227 -25.17 -2.93 8.32
N SER A 228 -24.15 -2.83 7.48
CA SER A 228 -24.13 -3.45 6.16
C SER A 228 -23.75 -4.92 6.26
N ASP A 229 -24.45 -5.79 5.51
CA ASP A 229 -24.26 -7.25 5.59
C ASP A 229 -22.81 -7.68 5.22
N TRP A 230 -22.20 -7.00 4.24
CA TRP A 230 -20.86 -7.32 3.76
C TRP A 230 -19.76 -7.17 4.83
N ILE A 231 -19.97 -6.25 5.79
CA ILE A 231 -18.92 -5.93 6.78
C ILE A 231 -18.70 -7.05 7.78
N GLN A 232 -19.73 -7.86 8.07
CA GLN A 232 -19.64 -8.94 9.05
C GLN A 232 -18.64 -10.02 8.62
N SER A 233 -18.54 -10.27 7.32
CA SER A 233 -17.63 -11.26 6.74
C SER A 233 -16.33 -10.68 6.20
N CYS A 234 -16.16 -9.35 6.22
CA CYS A 234 -15.00 -8.68 5.68
C CYS A 234 -13.79 -8.82 6.59
N ASN A 235 -12.70 -9.36 6.07
CA ASN A 235 -11.40 -9.41 6.75
C ASN A 235 -10.58 -8.17 6.40
N ILE A 236 -9.84 -7.64 7.39
CA ILE A 236 -8.98 -6.48 7.20
C ILE A 236 -7.54 -6.88 7.52
N TRP A 237 -6.67 -6.68 6.54
CA TRP A 237 -5.25 -6.97 6.58
C TRP A 237 -4.47 -5.67 6.59
N LEU A 238 -3.61 -5.50 7.58
CA LEU A 238 -2.77 -4.33 7.70
C LEU A 238 -1.38 -4.64 7.17
N TYR A 239 -0.90 -3.82 6.24
CA TYR A 239 0.49 -3.79 5.82
C TYR A 239 1.22 -2.63 6.51
N LYS A 240 2.54 -2.72 6.65
CA LYS A 240 3.37 -1.60 7.13
C LYS A 240 3.89 -0.75 5.98
N GLY A 241 4.33 0.46 6.33
CA GLY A 241 4.96 1.38 5.38
C GLY A 241 6.24 0.80 4.76
N PRO A 242 6.73 1.40 3.67
CA PRO A 242 7.82 0.84 2.84
C PRO A 242 9.17 0.72 3.55
N ALA A 243 9.34 1.35 4.71
CA ALA A 243 10.55 1.30 5.53
C ALA A 243 10.35 0.55 6.86
N GLU A 244 9.23 -0.15 7.03
CA GLU A 244 8.87 -0.80 8.28
C GLU A 244 8.54 -2.27 8.08
N GLU A 245 8.82 -3.09 9.10
CA GLU A 245 8.53 -4.52 9.13
C GLU A 245 7.62 -4.87 10.32
N TRP A 246 6.78 -5.90 10.14
CA TRP A 246 6.10 -6.53 11.26
C TRP A 246 7.08 -7.39 12.05
N VAL A 247 7.00 -7.35 13.37
CA VAL A 247 7.73 -8.32 14.20
C VAL A 247 7.10 -9.70 13.97
N ALA A 248 7.91 -10.74 13.88
CA ALA A 248 7.47 -12.08 13.47
C ALA A 248 6.22 -12.60 14.21
N HIS A 249 6.08 -12.31 15.50
CA HIS A 249 4.92 -12.71 16.31
C HIS A 249 3.64 -11.89 16.05
N GLU A 250 3.73 -10.80 15.28
CA GLU A 250 2.58 -9.98 14.88
C GLU A 250 2.04 -10.34 13.50
N ILE A 251 2.75 -11.20 12.77
CA ILE A 251 2.38 -11.59 11.41
C ILE A 251 1.26 -12.63 11.48
N ASP A 252 0.10 -12.31 10.91
CA ASP A 252 -1.02 -13.24 10.79
C ASP A 252 -1.12 -13.86 9.40
N MET A 253 -0.57 -13.20 8.37
CA MET A 253 -0.50 -13.72 7.00
C MET A 253 0.84 -13.34 6.35
N ALA A 254 1.55 -14.32 5.83
CA ALA A 254 2.81 -14.20 5.13
C ALA A 254 2.66 -14.76 3.71
N VAL A 255 2.90 -13.93 2.71
CA VAL A 255 2.76 -14.27 1.29
C VAL A 255 4.15 -14.36 0.66
N PRO A 256 4.70 -15.58 0.47
CA PRO A 256 6.00 -15.75 -0.17
C PRO A 256 5.93 -15.33 -1.65
N LEU A 257 6.94 -14.64 -2.12
CA LEU A 257 7.08 -14.22 -3.51
C LEU A 257 8.15 -15.05 -4.20
N SER A 258 7.88 -15.44 -5.45
CA SER A 258 8.91 -15.97 -6.34
C SER A 258 9.82 -14.84 -6.85
N PRO A 259 11.02 -15.17 -7.41
CA PRO A 259 11.88 -14.18 -8.05
C PRO A 259 11.16 -13.34 -9.11
N ASP A 260 10.32 -13.96 -9.93
CA ASP A 260 9.56 -13.27 -11.00
C ASP A 260 8.50 -12.31 -10.44
N GLU A 261 7.83 -12.70 -9.34
CA GLU A 261 6.86 -11.84 -8.66
C GLU A 261 7.54 -10.65 -7.99
N LEU A 262 8.70 -10.87 -7.38
CA LEU A 262 9.50 -9.79 -6.80
C LEU A 262 9.99 -8.84 -7.89
N GLU A 263 10.47 -9.34 -9.03
CA GLU A 263 10.87 -8.52 -10.17
C GLU A 263 9.69 -7.72 -10.73
N THR A 264 8.52 -8.33 -10.90
CA THR A 264 7.29 -7.65 -11.34
C THR A 264 6.91 -6.51 -10.39
N LYS A 265 7.01 -6.72 -9.08
CA LYS A 265 6.82 -5.70 -8.06
C LYS A 265 7.81 -4.54 -8.25
N ILE A 266 9.10 -4.84 -8.41
CA ILE A 266 10.14 -3.83 -8.62
C ILE A 266 9.88 -3.02 -9.90
N GLN A 267 9.48 -3.68 -10.99
CA GLN A 267 9.11 -3.00 -12.24
C GLN A 267 7.89 -2.09 -12.04
N GLY A 268 6.94 -2.47 -11.20
CA GLY A 268 5.82 -1.62 -10.79
C GLY A 268 6.29 -0.37 -10.02
N ILE A 269 7.24 -0.51 -9.10
CA ILE A 269 7.84 0.61 -8.37
C ILE A 269 8.56 1.57 -9.34
N TYR A 270 9.27 1.05 -10.32
CA TYR A 270 9.96 1.86 -11.34
C TYR A 270 9.03 2.77 -12.16
N GLN A 271 7.74 2.50 -12.22
CA GLN A 271 6.79 3.37 -12.92
C GLN A 271 6.59 4.71 -12.19
N HIS A 272 6.92 4.79 -10.90
CA HIS A 272 6.81 6.02 -10.11
C HIS A 272 8.06 6.90 -10.25
N GLN A 273 8.27 7.44 -11.44
CA GLN A 273 9.45 8.20 -11.85
C GLN A 273 9.68 9.44 -10.98
N SER A 274 8.61 10.18 -10.66
CA SER A 274 8.66 11.40 -9.86
C SER A 274 9.17 11.16 -8.43
N GLN A 275 9.22 9.91 -7.98
CA GLN A 275 9.66 9.55 -6.63
C GLN A 275 11.10 9.05 -6.56
N ARG A 276 11.79 8.93 -7.69
CA ARG A 276 13.16 8.40 -7.74
C ARG A 276 14.18 9.25 -6.99
N SER A 277 14.00 10.55 -6.93
CA SER A 277 14.93 11.49 -6.30
C SER A 277 14.71 11.71 -4.80
N GLN A 278 13.66 11.14 -4.24
CA GLN A 278 13.23 11.40 -2.85
C GLN A 278 13.66 10.32 -1.85
N SER A 279 14.71 9.55 -2.13
CA SER A 279 15.23 8.58 -1.17
C SER A 279 15.68 9.24 0.15
N PRO A 280 15.07 8.92 1.31
CA PRO A 280 15.32 9.62 2.57
C PRO A 280 16.63 9.26 3.28
N SER A 281 17.52 8.45 2.74
CA SER A 281 18.67 7.99 3.49
C SER A 281 20.00 8.64 3.10
N ARG A 282 20.20 9.87 3.59
CA ARG A 282 21.55 10.49 3.68
C ARG A 282 22.37 10.03 4.91
N GLN A 283 21.92 9.03 5.67
CA GLN A 283 22.57 8.72 6.95
C GLN A 283 23.69 7.68 6.90
N ASN A 284 23.91 6.94 5.84
CA ASN A 284 25.08 6.05 5.72
C ASN A 284 25.48 5.86 4.27
N ASN A 285 26.20 6.79 3.64
CA ASN A 285 27.01 6.67 2.41
C ASN A 285 26.62 5.63 1.33
N LYS A 286 25.41 5.05 1.38
CA LYS A 286 24.79 4.25 0.34
C LYS A 286 23.41 4.88 0.06
N SER A 287 23.27 5.49 -1.10
CA SER A 287 21.97 5.91 -1.62
C SER A 287 21.16 4.65 -1.94
N HIS A 288 20.40 4.14 -0.97
CA HIS A 288 19.40 3.11 -1.26
C HIS A 288 18.21 3.77 -1.95
N ASN A 289 17.95 3.37 -3.17
CA ASN A 289 16.74 3.74 -3.86
C ASN A 289 15.53 3.05 -3.18
N SER A 290 14.34 3.60 -3.34
CA SER A 290 13.13 3.06 -2.69
C SER A 290 12.90 1.57 -3.02
N TRP A 291 13.22 1.12 -4.22
CA TRP A 291 13.10 -0.29 -4.64
C TRP A 291 14.12 -1.23 -3.97
N ASP A 292 15.36 -0.76 -3.71
CA ASP A 292 16.36 -1.55 -2.98
C ASP A 292 15.89 -1.78 -1.55
N LEU A 293 15.38 -0.73 -0.90
CA LEU A 293 14.82 -0.82 0.44
C LEU A 293 13.65 -1.81 0.51
N THR A 294 12.71 -1.73 -0.42
CA THR A 294 11.57 -2.65 -0.48
C THR A 294 12.01 -4.10 -0.70
N ARG A 295 12.99 -4.33 -1.59
CA ARG A 295 13.58 -5.65 -1.82
C ARG A 295 14.22 -6.18 -0.55
N ASP A 296 15.04 -5.38 0.12
CA ASP A 296 15.75 -5.76 1.33
C ASP A 296 14.77 -6.10 2.47
N ILE A 297 13.71 -5.32 2.66
CA ILE A 297 12.68 -5.57 3.67
C ILE A 297 12.01 -6.92 3.43
N ASN A 298 11.55 -7.19 2.21
CA ASN A 298 10.87 -8.46 1.93
C ASN A 298 11.82 -9.67 2.03
N ARG A 299 13.12 -9.51 1.71
CA ARG A 299 14.14 -10.54 1.91
C ARG A 299 14.46 -10.74 3.38
N ASN A 300 14.63 -9.68 4.16
CA ASN A 300 14.85 -9.77 5.60
C ASN A 300 13.74 -10.56 6.30
N THR A 301 12.50 -10.35 5.88
CA THR A 301 11.38 -11.13 6.41
C THR A 301 11.51 -12.60 6.03
N ALA A 302 11.90 -12.93 4.81
CA ALA A 302 12.16 -14.31 4.37
C ALA A 302 13.29 -14.95 5.18
N ASP A 303 14.38 -14.22 5.42
CA ASP A 303 15.51 -14.66 6.25
C ASP A 303 15.11 -14.98 7.70
N ILE A 304 14.14 -14.22 8.25
CA ILE A 304 13.61 -14.50 9.59
C ILE A 304 12.85 -15.84 9.59
N TYR A 305 12.05 -16.09 8.55
CA TYR A 305 11.30 -17.35 8.41
C TYR A 305 12.23 -18.54 8.21
N ASP A 306 13.30 -18.41 7.41
CA ASP A 306 14.35 -19.43 7.26
C ASP A 306 15.04 -19.74 8.60
N LYS A 307 15.44 -18.73 9.37
CA LYS A 307 16.02 -18.90 10.72
C LYS A 307 15.10 -19.59 11.72
N LEU A 308 13.79 -19.52 11.51
CA LEU A 308 12.79 -20.26 12.29
C LEU A 308 12.59 -21.70 11.81
N GLY A 309 13.36 -22.16 10.81
CA GLY A 309 13.34 -23.51 10.28
C GLY A 309 12.28 -23.76 9.20
N LEU A 310 11.73 -22.70 8.60
CA LEU A 310 10.80 -22.80 7.49
C LEU A 310 11.54 -22.84 6.14
N ALA A 311 10.80 -22.93 5.04
CA ALA A 311 11.41 -22.96 3.72
C ALA A 311 12.13 -21.65 3.37
N ASP A 312 13.21 -21.77 2.62
CA ASP A 312 13.96 -20.65 2.05
C ASP A 312 13.13 -19.99 0.92
N TYR A 313 12.60 -18.81 1.20
CA TYR A 313 11.83 -18.01 0.25
C TYR A 313 12.66 -16.83 -0.24
N GLU A 314 12.48 -16.41 -1.50
CA GLU A 314 13.15 -15.23 -2.06
C GLU A 314 12.76 -13.93 -1.34
N ALA A 315 11.48 -13.79 -1.04
CA ALA A 315 10.93 -12.62 -0.36
C ALA A 315 9.56 -12.95 0.24
N ILE A 316 9.12 -12.22 1.25
CA ILE A 316 7.81 -12.39 1.88
C ILE A 316 7.16 -11.02 2.09
N GLU A 317 5.90 -10.87 1.67
CA GLU A 317 5.03 -9.76 2.06
C GLU A 317 4.18 -10.18 3.25
N CYS A 318 4.13 -9.33 4.29
CA CYS A 318 3.52 -9.68 5.57
C CYS A 318 2.36 -8.76 5.95
N PHE A 319 1.35 -9.38 6.57
CA PHE A 319 0.13 -8.70 6.99
C PHE A 319 -0.26 -9.10 8.41
N LYS A 320 -0.78 -8.12 9.14
CA LYS A 320 -1.41 -8.32 10.45
C LYS A 320 -2.92 -8.21 10.31
N ARG A 321 -3.65 -9.08 10.96
CA ARG A 321 -5.11 -9.01 10.96
C ARG A 321 -5.61 -7.92 11.89
N TYR A 322 -6.38 -6.99 11.36
CA TYR A 322 -7.09 -6.02 12.20
C TYR A 322 -8.34 -6.69 12.79
N LYS A 323 -8.42 -6.69 14.11
CA LYS A 323 -9.60 -7.15 14.85
C LYS A 323 -10.49 -5.94 15.12
N LYS A 324 -11.69 -5.96 14.55
CA LYS A 324 -12.71 -4.91 14.76
C LYS A 324 -13.13 -4.83 16.22
#